data_dd14b03f231bbc449c1a15419e30397a
#
_entry.id   dd14b03f231bbc449c1a15419e30397a
#
_cell.length_a   1.000
_cell.length_b   1.000
_cell.length_c   1.000
_cell.angle_alpha   90.00
_cell.angle_beta   90.00
_cell.angle_gamma   90.00
#
_symmetry.space_group_name_H-M   'P 1'
#
loop_
_entity.id
_entity.type
_entity.pdbx_description
1 polymer ?
#
loop_
_entity_poly.entity_id
_entity_poly.type
_entity_poly.pdbx_seq_one_letter_code
_entity_poly.pdbx_strand_id
1 'polypeptide(L)'
;MPVASWSNNVKFSLLASGLVATLLALHGCATVDAETTAYVGVEHPAPTLPSEVAVLRSEPLRPHIRLGEVLIDASVDPAPPITEVEQKLREEAAKLGGDAVVVVYDHIGRVGTYVNGPLWARDTRAIEGRKLKGIVIKYRL
;
A
#
# COMPACT_ATOMS: atom_id res chain seq x y z
N MET A 1 39.76 -50.29 22.95
CA MET A 1 39.67 -49.10 22.07
C MET A 1 38.18 -48.85 21.79
N PRO A 2 37.60 -47.77 22.28
CA PRO A 2 36.21 -47.49 22.01
C PRO A 2 36.09 -46.67 20.72
N VAL A 3 35.29 -47.14 19.79
CA VAL A 3 34.95 -46.42 18.56
C VAL A 3 33.82 -45.44 18.89
N ALA A 4 34.05 -44.17 18.63
CA ALA A 4 33.11 -43.10 18.87
C ALA A 4 31.94 -43.19 17.90
N SER A 5 30.72 -43.25 18.48
CA SER A 5 29.45 -43.05 17.82
C SER A 5 29.22 -41.55 17.62
N TRP A 6 29.35 -41.05 16.39
CA TRP A 6 28.97 -39.69 16.03
C TRP A 6 27.58 -39.67 15.38
N SER A 7 26.57 -39.39 16.18
CA SER A 7 25.68 -38.25 16.11
C SER A 7 24.89 -38.05 14.81
N ASN A 8 23.66 -38.57 14.82
CA ASN A 8 22.61 -38.30 13.82
C ASN A 8 21.76 -37.05 14.15
N ASN A 9 22.22 -36.16 15.03
CA ASN A 9 21.37 -35.06 15.54
C ASN A 9 21.38 -33.76 14.72
N VAL A 10 22.25 -33.67 13.70
CA VAL A 10 22.38 -32.43 12.91
C VAL A 10 21.34 -32.31 11.80
N LYS A 11 20.77 -33.43 11.35
CA LYS A 11 19.83 -33.42 10.19
C LYS A 11 18.41 -33.01 10.54
N PHE A 12 17.97 -33.11 11.80
CA PHE A 12 16.64 -32.72 12.22
C PHE A 12 16.49 -31.21 12.46
N SER A 13 17.59 -30.51 12.77
CA SER A 13 17.53 -29.06 13.08
C SER A 13 17.38 -28.19 11.84
N LEU A 14 17.83 -28.63 10.68
CA LEU A 14 17.74 -27.87 9.41
C LEU A 14 16.34 -27.94 8.76
N LEU A 15 15.60 -29.02 8.99
CA LEU A 15 14.26 -29.19 8.44
C LEU A 15 13.21 -28.37 9.24
N ALA A 16 13.41 -28.17 10.53
CA ALA A 16 12.52 -27.37 11.36
C ALA A 16 12.63 -25.86 11.06
N SER A 17 13.84 -25.36 10.73
CA SER A 17 14.04 -23.95 10.39
C SER A 17 13.44 -23.54 9.04
N GLY A 18 13.37 -24.48 8.07
CA GLY A 18 12.78 -24.20 6.77
C GLY A 18 11.25 -24.05 6.80
N LEU A 19 10.57 -24.78 7.69
CA LEU A 19 9.10 -24.75 7.77
C LEU A 19 8.56 -23.46 8.40
N VAL A 20 9.27 -22.87 9.36
CA VAL A 20 8.88 -21.62 10.03
C VAL A 20 9.02 -20.40 9.09
N ALA A 21 10.04 -20.40 8.22
CA ALA A 21 10.24 -19.30 7.28
C ALA A 21 9.15 -19.24 6.19
N THR A 22 8.55 -20.37 5.83
CA THR A 22 7.52 -20.44 4.77
C THR A 22 6.13 -19.99 5.27
N LEU A 23 5.85 -20.04 6.57
CA LEU A 23 4.55 -19.62 7.13
C LEU A 23 4.40 -18.10 7.24
N LEU A 24 5.49 -17.33 7.20
CA LEU A 24 5.46 -15.86 7.31
C LEU A 24 5.10 -15.14 5.99
N ALA A 25 5.03 -15.85 4.87
CA ALA A 25 4.76 -15.26 3.56
C ALA A 25 3.27 -15.18 3.16
N LEU A 26 2.34 -15.66 4.00
CA LEU A 26 0.90 -15.70 3.71
C LEU A 26 0.12 -14.57 4.38
N HIS A 27 0.71 -13.39 4.53
CA HIS A 27 -0.06 -12.19 4.84
C HIS A 27 -0.72 -11.72 3.55
N GLY A 28 -1.92 -12.22 3.29
CA GLY A 28 -2.79 -11.71 2.23
C GLY A 28 -3.14 -10.26 2.54
N CYS A 29 -2.47 -9.34 1.85
CA CYS A 29 -2.82 -7.94 1.86
C CYS A 29 -4.19 -7.77 1.19
N ALA A 30 -5.15 -7.15 1.86
CA ALA A 30 -6.26 -6.51 1.17
C ALA A 30 -5.63 -5.54 0.16
N THR A 31 -5.80 -5.80 -1.14
CA THR A 31 -5.10 -5.05 -2.19
C THR A 31 -5.79 -3.71 -2.37
N VAL A 32 -5.13 -2.67 -1.87
CA VAL A 32 -5.41 -1.29 -2.27
C VAL A 32 -4.78 -1.08 -3.64
N ASP A 33 -5.60 -0.83 -4.64
CA ASP A 33 -5.13 -0.58 -6.00
C ASP A 33 -4.60 0.85 -6.14
N ALA A 34 -3.49 0.99 -6.87
CA ALA A 34 -2.87 2.27 -7.12
C ALA A 34 -2.46 2.40 -8.59
N GLU A 35 -2.83 3.51 -9.19
CA GLU A 35 -2.41 3.91 -10.52
C GLU A 35 -1.56 5.18 -10.42
N THR A 36 -0.35 5.13 -10.99
CA THR A 36 0.59 6.24 -10.94
C THR A 36 0.89 6.73 -12.35
N THR A 37 0.66 8.01 -12.58
CA THR A 37 0.92 8.67 -13.88
C THR A 37 2.00 9.74 -13.71
N ALA A 38 3.16 9.53 -14.32
CA ALA A 38 4.23 10.52 -14.38
C ALA A 38 3.94 11.62 -15.41
N TYR A 39 4.21 12.89 -15.09
CA TYR A 39 4.01 13.97 -16.04
C TYR A 39 5.14 14.00 -17.07
N VAL A 40 4.78 14.19 -18.33
CA VAL A 40 5.72 14.29 -19.45
C VAL A 40 6.39 15.66 -19.46
N GLY A 41 7.69 15.70 -19.79
CA GLY A 41 8.44 16.94 -19.89
C GLY A 41 8.95 17.49 -18.56
N VAL A 42 8.80 16.73 -17.48
CA VAL A 42 9.35 17.04 -16.15
C VAL A 42 10.51 16.10 -15.88
N GLU A 43 11.61 16.63 -15.35
CA GLU A 43 12.72 15.80 -14.88
C GLU A 43 12.29 15.01 -13.64
N HIS A 44 12.45 13.69 -13.71
CA HIS A 44 12.12 12.80 -12.60
C HIS A 44 13.41 12.48 -11.82
N PRO A 45 13.47 12.89 -10.54
CA PRO A 45 14.59 12.53 -9.67
C PRO A 45 14.61 11.05 -9.35
N ALA A 46 15.69 10.58 -8.74
CA ALA A 46 15.77 9.22 -8.23
C ALA A 46 14.67 8.96 -7.20
N PRO A 47 14.13 7.72 -7.13
CA PRO A 47 13.16 7.35 -6.10
C PRO A 47 13.64 7.68 -4.69
N THR A 48 12.71 8.14 -3.84
CA THR A 48 12.92 8.46 -2.43
C THR A 48 12.42 7.33 -1.54
N LEU A 49 12.61 7.44 -0.23
CA LEU A 49 12.01 6.48 0.71
C LEU A 49 10.56 6.89 1.02
N PRO A 50 9.62 5.95 1.10
CA PRO A 50 8.22 6.26 1.45
C PRO A 50 8.07 7.00 2.79
N SER A 51 8.97 6.73 3.75
CA SER A 51 9.01 7.42 5.05
C SER A 51 9.40 8.90 4.97
N GLU A 52 10.05 9.32 3.90
CA GLU A 52 10.46 10.71 3.65
C GLU A 52 9.39 11.51 2.93
N VAL A 53 8.37 10.84 2.37
CA VAL A 53 7.28 11.50 1.64
C VAL A 53 6.22 12.00 2.61
N ALA A 54 6.00 13.31 2.63
CA ALA A 54 4.93 13.91 3.41
C ALA A 54 3.58 13.82 2.69
N VAL A 55 2.50 13.51 3.43
CA VAL A 55 1.12 13.60 2.89
C VAL A 55 0.52 14.93 3.31
N LEU A 56 0.18 15.77 2.35
CA LEU A 56 -0.35 17.11 2.56
C LEU A 56 -1.82 17.19 2.13
N ARG A 57 -2.62 17.91 2.90
CA ARG A 57 -4.06 18.16 2.60
C ARG A 57 -4.30 19.49 1.89
N SER A 58 -3.25 20.28 1.69
CA SER A 58 -3.26 21.54 0.95
C SER A 58 -1.95 21.74 0.22
N GLU A 59 -1.99 22.54 -0.86
CA GLU A 59 -0.79 22.85 -1.63
C GLU A 59 0.16 23.73 -0.79
N PRO A 60 1.45 23.38 -0.68
CA PRO A 60 2.41 24.14 0.10
C PRO A 60 2.79 25.45 -0.59
N LEU A 61 3.05 26.51 0.19
CA LEU A 61 3.52 27.79 -0.31
C LEU A 61 4.97 27.75 -0.80
N ARG A 62 5.75 26.75 -0.35
CA ARG A 62 7.14 26.56 -0.78
C ARG A 62 7.21 26.23 -2.27
N PRO A 63 8.13 26.86 -3.04
CA PRO A 63 8.32 26.55 -4.46
C PRO A 63 8.56 25.06 -4.69
N HIS A 64 7.82 24.48 -5.61
CA HIS A 64 7.89 23.06 -5.94
C HIS A 64 7.57 22.82 -7.41
N ILE A 65 7.87 21.63 -7.89
CA ILE A 65 7.45 21.12 -9.20
C ILE A 65 6.53 19.94 -8.99
N ARG A 66 5.58 19.74 -9.90
CA ARG A 66 4.67 18.59 -9.90
C ARG A 66 5.28 17.50 -10.78
N LEU A 67 5.48 16.31 -10.21
CA LEU A 67 6.11 15.17 -10.89
C LEU A 67 5.08 14.26 -11.56
N GLY A 68 3.90 14.13 -11.00
CA GLY A 68 2.87 13.22 -11.48
C GLY A 68 1.68 13.18 -10.55
N GLU A 69 0.80 12.22 -10.80
CA GLU A 69 -0.37 11.96 -9.97
C GLU A 69 -0.47 10.48 -9.59
N VAL A 70 -1.05 10.24 -8.43
CA VAL A 70 -1.36 8.91 -7.91
C VAL A 70 -2.86 8.85 -7.64
N LEU A 71 -3.52 7.86 -8.20
CA LEU A 71 -4.90 7.51 -7.92
C LEU A 71 -4.91 6.24 -7.08
N ILE A 72 -5.56 6.28 -5.93
CA ILE A 72 -5.76 5.13 -5.05
C ILE A 72 -7.23 4.73 -5.08
N ASP A 73 -7.50 3.45 -5.33
CA ASP A 73 -8.81 2.84 -5.16
C ASP A 73 -8.76 1.84 -3.99
N ALA A 74 -9.38 2.20 -2.89
CA ALA A 74 -9.49 1.40 -1.68
C ALA A 74 -10.95 0.92 -1.49
N SER A 75 -11.59 0.50 -2.58
CA SER A 75 -12.98 0.02 -2.61
C SER A 75 -13.05 -1.48 -2.30
N VAL A 76 -12.50 -1.89 -1.16
CA VAL A 76 -12.49 -3.28 -0.67
C VAL A 76 -13.28 -3.41 0.63
N ASP A 77 -13.87 -4.58 0.87
CA ASP A 77 -14.63 -4.89 2.10
C ASP A 77 -13.91 -6.00 2.90
N PRO A 78 -13.51 -5.74 4.16
CA PRO A 78 -13.66 -4.48 4.91
C PRO A 78 -12.77 -3.36 4.38
N ALA A 79 -13.23 -2.10 4.54
CA ALA A 79 -12.46 -0.93 4.13
C ALA A 79 -11.14 -0.85 4.91
N PRO A 80 -10.00 -0.64 4.23
CA PRO A 80 -8.72 -0.52 4.89
C PRO A 80 -8.65 0.77 5.73
N PRO A 81 -7.84 0.79 6.80
CA PRO A 81 -7.64 1.99 7.59
C PRO A 81 -6.96 3.08 6.72
N ILE A 82 -7.24 4.34 7.03
CA ILE A 82 -6.67 5.48 6.29
C ILE A 82 -5.14 5.47 6.26
N THR A 83 -4.50 4.97 7.33
CA THR A 83 -3.05 4.86 7.43
C THR A 83 -2.46 3.94 6.36
N GLU A 84 -3.15 2.86 6.00
CA GLU A 84 -2.74 1.94 4.93
C GLU A 84 -2.89 2.60 3.56
N VAL A 85 -3.99 3.31 3.33
CA VAL A 85 -4.22 4.07 2.10
C VAL A 85 -3.16 5.16 1.92
N GLU A 86 -2.85 5.91 2.97
CA GLU A 86 -1.79 6.92 2.94
C GLU A 86 -0.40 6.32 2.79
N GLN A 87 -0.15 5.15 3.38
CA GLN A 87 1.12 4.44 3.19
C GLN A 87 1.29 4.03 1.72
N LYS A 88 0.26 3.50 1.10
CA LYS A 88 0.28 3.18 -0.33
C LYS A 88 0.52 4.42 -1.19
N LEU A 89 -0.10 5.55 -0.84
CA LEU A 89 0.11 6.82 -1.52
C LEU A 89 1.58 7.29 -1.42
N ARG A 90 2.22 7.16 -0.23
CA ARG A 90 3.65 7.46 -0.04
C ARG A 90 4.55 6.57 -0.88
N GLU A 91 4.24 5.28 -0.94
CA GLU A 91 5.01 4.31 -1.74
C GLU A 91 5.02 4.66 -3.22
N GLU A 92 3.85 5.00 -3.77
CA GLU A 92 3.74 5.39 -5.16
C GLU A 92 4.41 6.74 -5.45
N ALA A 93 4.25 7.73 -4.56
CA ALA A 93 4.90 9.03 -4.67
C ALA A 93 6.44 8.93 -4.58
N ALA A 94 6.95 8.04 -3.73
CA ALA A 94 8.38 7.78 -3.59
C ALA A 94 9.00 7.21 -4.87
N LYS A 95 8.28 6.38 -5.62
CA LYS A 95 8.74 5.85 -6.92
C LYS A 95 8.99 6.97 -7.95
N LEU A 96 8.21 8.05 -7.88
CA LEU A 96 8.41 9.24 -8.72
C LEU A 96 9.50 10.19 -8.19
N GLY A 97 10.12 9.89 -7.05
CA GLY A 97 11.14 10.73 -6.42
C GLY A 97 10.57 11.97 -5.71
N GLY A 98 9.29 11.92 -5.31
CA GLY A 98 8.62 13.01 -4.63
C GLY A 98 9.11 13.24 -3.19
N ASP A 99 9.02 14.47 -2.71
CA ASP A 99 9.22 14.85 -1.31
C ASP A 99 7.87 14.92 -0.56
N ALA A 100 6.80 15.17 -1.28
CA ALA A 100 5.46 15.20 -0.72
C ALA A 100 4.41 14.83 -1.77
N VAL A 101 3.24 14.45 -1.29
CA VAL A 101 2.04 14.23 -2.09
C VAL A 101 0.90 15.07 -1.54
N VAL A 102 0.31 15.90 -2.39
CA VAL A 102 -0.81 16.77 -2.06
C VAL A 102 -2.10 16.05 -2.42
N VAL A 103 -2.92 15.74 -1.43
CA VAL A 103 -4.23 15.12 -1.63
C VAL A 103 -5.20 16.17 -2.18
N VAL A 104 -5.62 16.00 -3.42
CA VAL A 104 -6.53 16.91 -4.12
C VAL A 104 -7.96 16.37 -4.21
N TYR A 105 -8.13 15.07 -3.98
CA TYR A 105 -9.42 14.42 -3.96
C TYR A 105 -9.40 13.28 -2.95
N ASP A 106 -10.42 13.21 -2.10
CA ASP A 106 -10.62 12.15 -1.12
C ASP A 106 -12.12 11.97 -0.93
N HIS A 107 -12.65 10.89 -1.44
CA HIS A 107 -14.09 10.61 -1.44
C HIS A 107 -14.38 9.22 -0.93
N ILE A 108 -15.30 9.15 0.02
CA ILE A 108 -15.89 7.89 0.49
C ILE A 108 -17.31 7.83 -0.07
N GLY A 109 -17.62 6.77 -0.77
CA GLY A 109 -18.91 6.60 -1.39
C GLY A 109 -19.35 5.15 -1.45
N ARG A 110 -20.63 4.93 -1.72
CA ARG A 110 -21.20 3.60 -1.89
C ARG A 110 -20.70 3.01 -3.22
N VAL A 111 -19.99 1.89 -3.16
CA VAL A 111 -19.44 1.19 -4.33
C VAL A 111 -20.20 -0.10 -4.64
N GLY A 112 -21.03 -0.59 -3.71
CA GLY A 112 -21.80 -1.80 -3.90
C GLY A 112 -22.83 -2.04 -2.79
N THR A 113 -23.49 -3.17 -2.92
CA THR A 113 -24.42 -3.66 -1.89
C THR A 113 -24.22 -5.15 -1.70
N TYR A 114 -23.90 -5.55 -0.50
CA TYR A 114 -23.90 -6.94 -0.12
C TYR A 114 -25.32 -7.37 0.21
N VAL A 115 -25.78 -8.47 -0.40
CA VAL A 115 -27.12 -9.03 -0.17
C VAL A 115 -26.96 -10.42 0.39
N ASN A 116 -27.47 -10.64 1.59
CA ASN A 116 -27.46 -11.93 2.26
C ASN A 116 -28.88 -12.40 2.59
N GLY A 117 -29.06 -13.71 2.71
CA GLY A 117 -30.30 -14.33 3.08
C GLY A 117 -31.15 -14.84 1.91
N PRO A 118 -32.19 -15.65 2.22
CA PRO A 118 -33.08 -16.21 1.23
C PRO A 118 -33.96 -15.13 0.58
N LEU A 119 -34.59 -15.45 -0.55
CA LEU A 119 -35.39 -14.50 -1.34
C LEU A 119 -36.48 -13.75 -0.57
N TRP A 120 -37.02 -14.40 0.50
CA TRP A 120 -38.13 -13.87 1.34
C TRP A 120 -37.64 -13.13 2.60
N ALA A 121 -36.30 -13.14 2.89
CA ALA A 121 -35.75 -12.49 4.06
C ALA A 121 -34.29 -12.04 3.70
N ARG A 122 -34.18 -11.09 2.78
CA ARG A 122 -32.88 -10.53 2.36
C ARG A 122 -32.47 -9.39 3.27
N ASP A 123 -31.28 -9.52 3.80
CA ASP A 123 -30.58 -8.41 4.44
C ASP A 123 -29.63 -7.74 3.44
N THR A 124 -29.55 -6.41 3.47
CA THR A 124 -28.72 -5.64 2.54
C THR A 124 -27.82 -4.70 3.32
N ARG A 125 -26.52 -4.79 3.04
CA ARG A 125 -25.51 -3.87 3.61
C ARG A 125 -24.82 -3.11 2.48
N ALA A 126 -24.72 -1.77 2.60
CA ALA A 126 -23.95 -0.97 1.69
C ALA A 126 -22.46 -1.28 1.87
N ILE A 127 -21.73 -1.42 0.77
CA ILE A 127 -20.28 -1.50 0.74
C ILE A 127 -19.79 -0.08 0.42
N GLU A 128 -18.98 0.48 1.31
CA GLU A 128 -18.35 1.77 1.11
C GLU A 128 -16.94 1.58 0.58
N GLY A 129 -16.58 2.38 -0.42
CA GLY A 129 -15.25 2.43 -0.97
C GLY A 129 -14.66 3.83 -0.87
N ARG A 130 -13.33 3.92 -0.88
CA ARG A 130 -12.61 5.18 -0.84
C ARG A 130 -11.77 5.34 -2.09
N LYS A 131 -11.91 6.50 -2.73
CA LYS A 131 -11.03 6.92 -3.83
C LYS A 131 -10.27 8.17 -3.42
N LEU A 132 -8.97 8.14 -3.61
CA LEU A 132 -8.07 9.21 -3.23
C LEU A 132 -7.16 9.55 -4.40
N LYS A 133 -7.00 10.85 -4.70
CA LYS A 133 -6.08 11.34 -5.71
C LYS A 133 -5.06 12.28 -5.08
N GLY A 134 -3.78 12.04 -5.34
CA GLY A 134 -2.68 12.88 -4.89
C GLY A 134 -1.82 13.37 -6.05
N ILE A 135 -1.33 14.60 -5.94
CA ILE A 135 -0.33 15.17 -6.83
C ILE A 135 1.03 15.07 -6.16
N VAL A 136 1.96 14.38 -6.80
CA VAL A 136 3.33 14.22 -6.31
C VAL A 136 4.13 15.46 -6.63
N ILE A 137 4.80 16.00 -5.62
CA ILE A 137 5.60 17.22 -5.75
C ILE A 137 7.03 17.02 -5.28
N LYS A 138 7.94 17.79 -5.87
CA LYS A 138 9.35 17.92 -5.46
C LYS A 138 9.62 19.37 -5.11
N TYR A 139 10.14 19.63 -3.92
CA TYR A 139 10.53 20.99 -3.55
C TYR A 139 11.75 21.46 -4.35
N ARG A 140 11.74 22.72 -4.72
CA ARG A 140 12.93 23.38 -5.30
C ARG A 140 13.86 23.79 -4.17
N LEU A 141 15.15 23.57 -4.38
CA LEU A 141 16.21 24.05 -3.51
C LEU A 141 16.34 25.58 -3.62
#